data_f2820f05616c001a410390ba33594d9a
#
_entry.id   f2820f05616c001a410390ba33594d9a
#
_cell.length_a   1.000
_cell.length_b   1.000
_cell.length_c   1.000
_cell.angle_alpha   90.00
_cell.angle_beta   90.00
_cell.angle_gamma   90.00
#
_symmetry.space_group_name_H-M   'P 1'
#
loop_
_entity.id
_entity.type
_entity.pdbx_description
1 polymer ?
#
loop_
_entity_poly.entity_id
_entity_poly.type
_entity_poly.pdbx_seq_one_letter_code
_entity_poly.pdbx_strand_id
1 'polypeptide(L)'
;VTSMATQSKTAEQRAWDIASTVCDPEIPVLTIEDLGILRGVRVVESTEAATADGRHDGGTATTAVEVTITPTYSGCPAMDAIGDDLRTAFQKEGYASVHVNLVLSPAWTTDWMTESGKAKLEEYGIAPPSGMAAAGGHSGPIRLSLAVKCPQCSSLNTKEITRFGSTSCKALFVCQDCKEPFDYFKVL
;
A
#
# COMPACT_ATOMS: atom_id res chain seq x y z
N VAL A 1 15.39 -14.08 -37.06
CA VAL A 1 15.80 -14.33 -35.67
C VAL A 1 15.76 -12.97 -34.94
N THR A 2 14.62 -12.66 -34.35
CA THR A 2 14.40 -11.36 -33.63
C THR A 2 14.99 -11.52 -32.24
N SER A 3 16.13 -10.90 -32.00
CA SER A 3 16.75 -10.81 -30.67
C SER A 3 15.85 -9.95 -29.75
N MET A 4 15.19 -10.58 -28.78
CA MET A 4 14.55 -9.87 -27.70
C MET A 4 15.64 -9.28 -26.79
N ALA A 5 15.92 -8.01 -26.98
CA ALA A 5 16.77 -7.26 -26.05
C ALA A 5 16.10 -7.23 -24.69
N THR A 6 16.62 -7.98 -23.73
CA THR A 6 16.26 -7.89 -22.32
C THR A 6 16.69 -6.52 -21.83
N GLN A 7 15.77 -5.57 -21.75
CA GLN A 7 16.06 -4.26 -21.16
C GLN A 7 16.38 -4.50 -19.67
N SER A 8 17.61 -4.19 -19.27
CA SER A 8 17.99 -4.25 -17.85
C SER A 8 17.20 -3.19 -17.09
N LYS A 9 16.52 -3.62 -16.01
CA LYS A 9 15.78 -2.72 -15.12
C LYS A 9 16.70 -1.64 -14.55
N THR A 10 16.19 -0.41 -14.45
CA THR A 10 16.91 0.67 -13.78
C THR A 10 17.08 0.36 -12.28
N ALA A 11 17.99 1.08 -11.60
CA ALA A 11 18.17 0.92 -10.15
C ALA A 11 16.87 1.21 -9.38
N GLU A 12 16.14 2.24 -9.80
CA GLU A 12 14.85 2.61 -9.19
C GLU A 12 13.76 1.56 -9.44
N GLN A 13 13.71 0.95 -10.64
CA GLN A 13 12.77 -0.14 -10.92
C GLN A 13 13.04 -1.37 -10.05
N ARG A 14 14.31 -1.72 -9.83
CA ARG A 14 14.68 -2.81 -8.91
C ARG A 14 14.30 -2.48 -7.47
N ALA A 15 14.54 -1.24 -7.05
CA ALA A 15 14.15 -0.79 -5.71
C ALA A 15 12.63 -0.77 -5.54
N TRP A 16 11.87 -0.36 -6.56
CA TRP A 16 10.42 -0.45 -6.56
C TRP A 16 9.94 -1.90 -6.41
N ASP A 17 10.51 -2.82 -7.18
CA ASP A 17 10.16 -4.25 -7.10
C ASP A 17 10.38 -4.80 -5.68
N ILE A 18 11.44 -4.38 -4.98
CA ILE A 18 11.68 -4.76 -3.58
C ILE A 18 10.59 -4.20 -2.68
N ALA A 19 10.33 -2.89 -2.75
CA ALA A 19 9.32 -2.23 -1.91
C ALA A 19 7.93 -2.81 -2.12
N SER A 20 7.58 -3.15 -3.36
CA SER A 20 6.25 -3.68 -3.73
C SER A 20 5.98 -5.09 -3.18
N THR A 21 7.00 -5.79 -2.65
CA THR A 21 6.81 -7.10 -1.99
C THR A 21 6.33 -7.01 -0.55
N VAL A 22 6.45 -5.83 0.08
CA VAL A 22 6.05 -5.64 1.48
C VAL A 22 4.54 -5.68 1.58
N CYS A 23 4.03 -6.51 2.50
CA CYS A 23 2.61 -6.71 2.73
C CYS A 23 2.10 -5.83 3.88
N ASP A 24 0.80 -5.56 3.85
CA ASP A 24 0.11 -4.95 5.00
C ASP A 24 0.01 -5.97 6.15
N PRO A 25 0.41 -5.61 7.40
CA PRO A 25 0.38 -6.55 8.52
C PRO A 25 -1.04 -6.93 8.97
N GLU A 26 -2.06 -6.13 8.64
CA GLU A 26 -3.45 -6.39 9.00
C GLU A 26 -4.22 -7.13 7.90
N ILE A 27 -3.78 -7.01 6.64
CA ILE A 27 -4.35 -7.70 5.47
C ILE A 27 -3.18 -8.32 4.68
N PRO A 28 -2.61 -9.44 5.15
CA PRO A 28 -1.32 -9.96 4.63
C PRO A 28 -1.37 -10.45 3.18
N VAL A 29 -2.54 -10.53 2.57
CA VAL A 29 -2.69 -10.85 1.14
C VAL A 29 -2.48 -9.62 0.23
N LEU A 30 -2.49 -8.42 0.80
CA LEU A 30 -2.25 -7.17 0.08
C LEU A 30 -0.84 -6.66 0.31
N THR A 31 -0.18 -6.28 -0.78
CA THR A 31 1.05 -5.51 -0.69
C THR A 31 0.74 -4.03 -0.52
N ILE A 32 1.73 -3.26 -0.07
CA ILE A 32 1.62 -1.79 0.01
C ILE A 32 1.44 -1.15 -1.37
N GLU A 33 1.84 -1.84 -2.44
CA GLU A 33 1.55 -1.45 -3.82
C GLU A 33 0.08 -1.71 -4.17
N ASP A 34 -0.46 -2.90 -3.85
CA ASP A 34 -1.87 -3.23 -4.06
C ASP A 34 -2.81 -2.21 -3.39
N LEU A 35 -2.43 -1.77 -2.20
CA LEU A 35 -3.17 -0.75 -1.44
C LEU A 35 -2.95 0.69 -1.96
N GLY A 36 -1.95 0.92 -2.83
CA GLY A 36 -1.57 2.27 -3.24
C GLY A 36 -0.93 3.10 -2.12
N ILE A 37 -0.45 2.44 -1.06
CA ILE A 37 0.32 3.06 0.04
C ILE A 37 1.72 3.45 -0.46
N LEU A 38 2.35 2.63 -1.31
CA LEU A 38 3.63 2.90 -1.92
C LEU A 38 3.50 4.02 -2.97
N ARG A 39 4.17 5.16 -2.75
CA ARG A 39 4.03 6.36 -3.59
C ARG A 39 5.26 6.69 -4.41
N GLY A 40 6.43 6.28 -3.96
CA GLY A 40 7.67 6.56 -4.66
C GLY A 40 8.84 5.81 -4.06
N VAL A 41 9.79 5.47 -4.91
CA VAL A 41 11.08 4.91 -4.52
C VAL A 41 12.17 5.64 -5.30
N ARG A 42 13.18 6.12 -4.60
CA ARG A 42 14.33 6.79 -5.18
C ARG A 42 15.61 6.17 -4.65
N VAL A 43 16.53 5.89 -5.55
CA VAL A 43 17.88 5.40 -5.18
C VAL A 43 18.82 6.60 -5.12
N VAL A 44 19.52 6.73 -4.00
CA VAL A 44 20.48 7.80 -3.74
C VAL A 44 21.86 7.16 -3.59
N GLU A 45 22.76 7.49 -4.49
CA GLU A 45 24.17 7.12 -4.34
C GLU A 45 24.82 8.12 -3.39
N SER A 46 25.14 7.69 -2.17
CA SER A 46 25.96 8.50 -1.24
C SER A 46 27.43 8.19 -1.51
N THR A 47 28.10 9.10 -2.16
CA THR A 47 29.55 9.20 -1.99
C THR A 47 29.77 9.85 -0.63
N GLU A 48 30.17 9.09 0.39
CA GLU A 48 30.63 9.72 1.63
C GLU A 48 31.75 10.70 1.28
N ALA A 49 31.50 11.97 1.59
CA ALA A 49 32.47 13.03 1.43
C ALA A 49 33.71 12.67 2.25
N ALA A 50 34.86 12.71 1.60
CA ALA A 50 36.17 12.53 2.23
C ALA A 50 36.24 13.29 3.56
N THR A 51 36.49 12.57 4.64
CA THR A 51 36.91 13.17 5.90
C THR A 51 38.12 14.08 5.64
N ALA A 52 38.16 15.22 6.29
CA ALA A 52 39.14 16.30 6.10
C ALA A 52 40.62 15.89 6.35
N ASP A 53 40.96 14.62 6.34
CA ASP A 53 42.27 14.08 6.70
C ASP A 53 42.95 13.26 5.59
N GLY A 54 42.65 13.57 4.33
CA GLY A 54 43.48 13.25 3.16
C GLY A 54 43.89 11.79 2.91
N ARG A 55 43.26 10.79 3.53
CA ARG A 55 43.49 9.39 3.26
C ARG A 55 42.41 8.87 2.30
N HIS A 56 42.74 8.67 1.02
CA HIS A 56 42.01 7.91 0.07
C HIS A 56 42.04 6.42 0.49
N ASP A 57 41.17 6.04 1.40
CA ASP A 57 40.74 4.66 1.49
C ASP A 57 39.51 4.53 0.57
N GLY A 58 39.55 3.54 -0.33
CA GLY A 58 38.57 3.40 -1.41
C GLY A 58 37.14 3.37 -0.86
N GLY A 59 36.49 4.54 -0.85
CA GLY A 59 35.11 4.69 -0.38
C GLY A 59 34.20 3.79 -1.18
N THR A 60 33.68 2.76 -0.57
CA THR A 60 32.61 1.93 -1.11
C THR A 60 31.41 2.84 -1.28
N ALA A 61 30.96 3.06 -2.52
CA ALA A 61 29.74 3.79 -2.78
C ALA A 61 28.59 3.07 -2.07
N THR A 62 28.05 3.71 -1.02
CA THR A 62 26.95 3.12 -0.27
C THR A 62 25.65 3.55 -0.92
N THR A 63 24.88 2.56 -1.40
CA THR A 63 23.58 2.81 -2.01
C THR A 63 22.53 2.98 -0.93
N ALA A 64 21.93 4.16 -0.85
CA ALA A 64 20.79 4.46 0.00
C ALA A 64 19.49 4.45 -0.81
N VAL A 65 18.38 4.21 -0.15
CA VAL A 65 17.05 4.28 -0.79
C VAL A 65 16.10 5.14 0.04
N GLU A 66 15.33 5.98 -0.64
CA GLU A 66 14.22 6.72 -0.07
C GLU A 66 12.91 6.11 -0.57
N VAL A 67 12.06 5.71 0.36
CA VAL A 67 10.72 5.16 0.06
C VAL A 67 9.67 6.12 0.60
N THR A 68 8.76 6.55 -0.25
CA THR A 68 7.64 7.42 0.14
C THR A 68 6.37 6.59 0.25
N ILE A 69 5.71 6.66 1.41
CA ILE A 69 4.45 5.98 1.69
C ILE A 69 3.38 6.96 2.20
N THR A 70 2.11 6.66 1.88
CA THR A 70 0.96 7.42 2.36
C THR A 70 0.00 6.48 3.07
N PRO A 71 -0.31 6.69 4.37
CA PRO A 71 -1.22 5.82 5.11
C PRO A 71 -2.67 5.99 4.64
N THR A 72 -3.47 4.94 4.78
CA THR A 72 -4.90 4.97 4.46
C THR A 72 -5.69 5.94 5.34
N TYR A 73 -5.20 6.25 6.54
CA TYR A 73 -5.68 7.31 7.42
C TYR A 73 -4.54 7.80 8.34
N SER A 74 -4.64 9.05 8.79
CA SER A 74 -3.62 9.64 9.67
C SER A 74 -3.62 8.95 11.04
N GLY A 75 -2.55 8.27 11.40
CA GLY A 75 -2.44 7.50 12.64
C GLY A 75 -2.67 6.00 12.47
N CYS A 76 -2.54 5.48 11.26
CA CYS A 76 -2.55 4.04 11.01
C CYS A 76 -1.36 3.37 11.73
N PRO A 77 -1.61 2.45 12.68
CA PRO A 77 -0.54 1.78 13.44
C PRO A 77 0.32 0.85 12.57
N ALA A 78 -0.19 0.42 11.42
CA ALA A 78 0.56 -0.42 10.48
C ALA A 78 1.79 0.26 9.88
N MET A 79 1.88 1.60 9.92
CA MET A 79 2.96 2.34 9.26
C MET A 79 4.34 2.05 9.85
N ASP A 80 4.43 1.85 11.16
CA ASP A 80 5.69 1.51 11.81
C ASP A 80 6.17 0.11 11.39
N ALA A 81 5.26 -0.87 11.38
CA ALA A 81 5.56 -2.23 10.94
C ALA A 81 5.94 -2.27 9.45
N ILE A 82 5.21 -1.58 8.58
CA ILE A 82 5.54 -1.44 7.16
C ILE A 82 6.92 -0.80 6.98
N GLY A 83 7.23 0.23 7.77
CA GLY A 83 8.54 0.88 7.75
C GLY A 83 9.68 -0.08 8.12
N ASP A 84 9.48 -0.92 9.12
CA ASP A 84 10.47 -1.92 9.55
C ASP A 84 10.62 -3.05 8.52
N ASP A 85 9.52 -3.48 7.91
CA ASP A 85 9.55 -4.49 6.85
C ASP A 85 10.25 -3.97 5.60
N LEU A 86 10.02 -2.70 5.20
CA LEU A 86 10.76 -2.04 4.13
C LEU A 86 12.27 -2.01 4.41
N ARG A 87 12.69 -1.60 5.62
CA ARG A 87 14.11 -1.59 6.00
C ARG A 87 14.71 -2.99 5.91
N THR A 88 13.97 -3.99 6.42
CA THR A 88 14.40 -5.39 6.37
C THR A 88 14.53 -5.91 4.95
N ALA A 89 13.56 -5.61 4.07
CA ALA A 89 13.58 -6.03 2.68
C ALA A 89 14.79 -5.46 1.92
N PHE A 90 15.04 -4.15 2.05
CA PHE A 90 16.16 -3.50 1.38
C PHE A 90 17.52 -3.90 1.94
N GLN A 91 17.64 -4.12 3.27
CA GLN A 91 18.88 -4.59 3.89
C GLN A 91 19.28 -5.97 3.38
N LYS A 92 18.33 -6.89 3.15
CA LYS A 92 18.57 -8.20 2.56
C LYS A 92 19.15 -8.12 1.14
N GLU A 93 18.77 -7.07 0.39
CA GLU A 93 19.24 -6.80 -0.97
C GLU A 93 20.53 -5.96 -1.01
N GLY A 94 21.13 -5.67 0.17
CA GLY A 94 22.44 -5.03 0.27
C GLY A 94 22.42 -3.49 0.25
N TYR A 95 21.27 -2.85 0.42
CA TYR A 95 21.20 -1.40 0.56
C TYR A 95 21.74 -0.98 1.94
N ALA A 96 22.61 0.02 1.97
CA ALA A 96 23.29 0.45 3.19
C ALA A 96 22.36 1.23 4.12
N SER A 97 21.43 2.00 3.57
CA SER A 97 20.45 2.75 4.37
C SER A 97 19.10 2.86 3.65
N VAL A 98 18.02 2.91 4.45
CA VAL A 98 16.66 3.01 3.99
C VAL A 98 15.95 4.13 4.73
N HIS A 99 15.52 5.13 3.99
CA HIS A 99 14.76 6.27 4.52
C HIS A 99 13.30 6.14 4.13
N VAL A 100 12.42 5.98 5.12
CA VAL A 100 10.98 5.87 4.88
C VAL A 100 10.33 7.21 5.20
N ASN A 101 9.78 7.85 4.16
CA ASN A 101 9.12 9.13 4.23
C ASN A 101 7.60 8.93 4.28
N LEU A 102 6.98 9.29 5.41
CA LEU A 102 5.54 9.29 5.57
C LEU A 102 4.96 10.62 5.06
N VAL A 103 4.09 10.56 4.06
CA VAL A 103 3.46 11.73 3.44
C VAL A 103 1.94 11.64 3.60
N LEU A 104 1.33 12.71 4.15
CA LEU A 104 -0.11 12.79 4.39
C LEU A 104 -0.87 13.62 3.35
N SER A 105 -0.16 14.30 2.46
CA SER A 105 -0.74 15.14 1.42
C SER A 105 -0.09 14.82 0.05
N PRO A 106 -0.88 14.49 -0.98
CA PRO A 106 -2.34 14.33 -0.94
C PRO A 106 -2.76 13.18 -0.02
N ALA A 107 -3.98 13.28 0.55
CA ALA A 107 -4.53 12.21 1.36
C ALA A 107 -4.73 10.95 0.51
N TRP A 108 -4.55 9.78 1.13
CA TRP A 108 -4.80 8.51 0.48
C TRP A 108 -6.27 8.38 0.07
N THR A 109 -6.51 7.72 -1.04
CA THR A 109 -7.85 7.40 -1.53
C THR A 109 -7.91 5.97 -2.05
N THR A 110 -9.06 5.32 -1.96
CA THR A 110 -9.31 3.98 -2.51
C THR A 110 -9.12 3.88 -4.02
N ASP A 111 -9.10 5.01 -4.73
CA ASP A 111 -8.83 5.05 -6.17
C ASP A 111 -7.38 4.69 -6.50
N TRP A 112 -6.48 4.71 -5.51
CA TRP A 112 -5.09 4.29 -5.67
C TRP A 112 -4.87 2.79 -5.53
N MET A 113 -5.89 2.05 -5.06
CA MET A 113 -5.81 0.60 -4.99
C MET A 113 -5.78 -0.01 -6.39
N THR A 114 -4.93 -1.02 -6.55
CA THR A 114 -4.88 -1.77 -7.80
C THR A 114 -6.13 -2.66 -7.95
N GLU A 115 -6.52 -2.96 -9.18
CA GLU A 115 -7.60 -3.93 -9.43
C GLU A 115 -7.22 -5.34 -8.91
N SER A 116 -5.94 -5.70 -8.99
CA SER A 116 -5.39 -6.92 -8.37
C SER A 116 -5.60 -6.93 -6.86
N GLY A 117 -5.32 -5.80 -6.18
CA GLY A 117 -5.54 -5.66 -4.74
C GLY A 117 -7.02 -5.81 -4.36
N LYS A 118 -7.93 -5.20 -5.12
CA LYS A 118 -9.37 -5.37 -4.91
C LYS A 118 -9.83 -6.82 -5.09
N ALA A 119 -9.30 -7.52 -6.10
CA ALA A 119 -9.60 -8.94 -6.31
C ALA A 119 -9.09 -9.81 -5.17
N LYS A 120 -7.87 -9.56 -4.67
CA LYS A 120 -7.30 -10.26 -3.51
C LYS A 120 -8.12 -10.03 -2.25
N LEU A 121 -8.66 -8.82 -2.02
CA LEU A 121 -9.59 -8.56 -0.90
C LEU A 121 -10.82 -9.45 -0.98
N GLU A 122 -11.49 -9.51 -2.16
CA GLU A 122 -12.70 -10.31 -2.35
C GLU A 122 -12.41 -11.79 -2.12
N GLU A 123 -11.29 -12.30 -2.64
CA GLU A 123 -10.87 -13.70 -2.44
C GLU A 123 -10.55 -14.00 -0.98
N TYR A 124 -9.99 -13.04 -0.26
CA TYR A 124 -9.68 -13.15 1.18
C TYR A 124 -10.93 -13.06 2.06
N GLY A 125 -12.09 -12.71 1.50
CA GLY A 125 -13.36 -12.59 2.22
C GLY A 125 -13.66 -11.20 2.77
N ILE A 126 -12.93 -10.18 2.30
CA ILE A 126 -13.19 -8.77 2.58
C ILE A 126 -13.85 -8.15 1.35
N ALA A 127 -15.02 -7.56 1.50
CA ALA A 127 -15.67 -6.87 0.39
C ALA A 127 -14.83 -5.64 -0.02
N PRO A 128 -14.40 -5.53 -1.29
CA PRO A 128 -13.61 -4.41 -1.77
C PRO A 128 -14.43 -3.11 -1.82
N PRO A 129 -13.76 -1.95 -1.84
CA PRO A 129 -14.44 -0.67 -1.94
C PRO A 129 -15.24 -0.59 -3.25
N SER A 130 -16.53 -0.27 -3.13
CA SER A 130 -17.44 -0.11 -4.25
C SER A 130 -17.72 1.37 -4.49
N GLY A 131 -17.37 1.88 -5.67
CA GLY A 131 -17.52 3.29 -6.06
C GLY A 131 -16.19 4.05 -6.05
N MET A 132 -16.23 5.28 -6.55
CA MET A 132 -15.08 6.20 -6.52
C MET A 132 -15.08 7.00 -5.22
N ALA A 133 -13.88 7.33 -4.73
CA ALA A 133 -13.75 8.29 -3.63
C ALA A 133 -14.40 9.63 -4.04
N ALA A 134 -15.18 10.23 -3.14
CA ALA A 134 -15.78 11.52 -3.42
C ALA A 134 -14.68 12.57 -3.57
N ALA A 135 -14.49 13.10 -4.77
CA ALA A 135 -13.65 14.27 -4.99
C ALA A 135 -14.12 15.38 -4.03
N GLY A 136 -13.22 15.81 -3.13
CA GLY A 136 -13.52 16.72 -2.03
C GLY A 136 -14.28 17.98 -2.46
N GLY A 137 -15.56 18.02 -2.18
CA GLY A 137 -16.46 19.14 -2.42
C GLY A 137 -17.72 18.98 -1.59
N HIS A 138 -17.89 19.86 -0.61
CA HIS A 138 -19.03 19.92 0.29
C HIS A 138 -20.27 20.45 -0.44
N SER A 139 -20.86 19.69 -1.33
CA SER A 139 -22.22 19.95 -1.89
C SER A 139 -22.57 18.82 -2.85
N GLY A 140 -22.87 17.66 -2.37
CA GLY A 140 -23.29 16.58 -3.22
C GLY A 140 -24.58 15.93 -2.72
N PRO A 141 -25.39 15.45 -3.65
CA PRO A 141 -26.62 14.74 -3.34
C PRO A 141 -26.33 13.46 -2.54
N ILE A 142 -27.37 13.04 -1.84
CA ILE A 142 -27.49 11.81 -1.07
C ILE A 142 -26.57 10.71 -1.62
N ARG A 143 -25.58 10.29 -0.82
CA ARG A 143 -24.81 9.08 -1.10
C ARG A 143 -25.81 7.94 -1.23
N LEU A 144 -26.10 7.52 -2.44
CA LEU A 144 -26.64 6.19 -2.67
C LEU A 144 -25.59 5.24 -2.10
N SER A 145 -25.87 4.69 -0.94
CA SER A 145 -25.12 3.56 -0.40
C SER A 145 -25.31 2.44 -1.41
N LEU A 146 -24.37 2.30 -2.34
CA LEU A 146 -24.34 1.14 -3.21
C LEU A 146 -24.29 -0.08 -2.30
N ALA A 147 -25.22 -1.01 -2.47
CA ALA A 147 -25.28 -2.20 -1.65
C ALA A 147 -23.93 -2.92 -1.73
N VAL A 148 -23.33 -3.21 -0.57
CA VAL A 148 -22.05 -3.91 -0.49
C VAL A 148 -22.30 -5.37 -0.84
N LYS A 149 -21.60 -5.90 -1.83
CA LYS A 149 -21.70 -7.29 -2.26
C LYS A 149 -21.07 -8.21 -1.22
N CYS A 150 -21.78 -9.25 -0.81
CA CYS A 150 -21.23 -10.28 0.07
C CYS A 150 -20.12 -11.06 -0.65
N PRO A 151 -18.90 -11.15 -0.10
CA PRO A 151 -17.80 -11.89 -0.73
C PRO A 151 -18.02 -13.41 -0.73
N GLN A 152 -18.92 -13.93 0.13
CA GLN A 152 -19.18 -15.37 0.23
C GLN A 152 -20.23 -15.89 -0.75
N CYS A 153 -21.35 -15.16 -0.92
CA CYS A 153 -22.48 -15.62 -1.75
C CYS A 153 -22.87 -14.65 -2.84
N SER A 154 -22.16 -13.54 -2.98
CA SER A 154 -22.40 -12.49 -3.98
C SER A 154 -23.75 -11.76 -3.85
N SER A 155 -24.51 -11.98 -2.79
CA SER A 155 -25.76 -11.27 -2.52
C SER A 155 -25.52 -9.80 -2.24
N LEU A 156 -26.44 -8.95 -2.72
CA LEU A 156 -26.49 -7.53 -2.38
C LEU A 156 -27.38 -7.24 -1.16
N ASN A 157 -28.06 -8.26 -0.62
CA ASN A 157 -28.89 -8.15 0.58
C ASN A 157 -28.01 -8.18 1.85
N THR A 158 -27.29 -7.08 2.06
CA THR A 158 -26.31 -6.94 3.15
C THR A 158 -26.69 -5.75 4.03
N LYS A 159 -26.26 -5.82 5.29
CA LYS A 159 -26.53 -4.77 6.29
C LYS A 159 -25.25 -4.42 7.05
N GLU A 160 -24.97 -3.14 7.20
CA GLU A 160 -23.92 -2.64 8.08
C GLU A 160 -24.27 -2.92 9.54
N ILE A 161 -23.38 -3.57 10.27
CA ILE A 161 -23.47 -3.79 11.72
C ILE A 161 -22.82 -2.62 12.45
N THR A 162 -21.58 -2.27 12.00
CA THR A 162 -20.83 -1.15 12.57
C THR A 162 -19.92 -0.52 11.51
N ARG A 163 -19.76 0.81 11.60
CA ARG A 163 -18.87 1.59 10.74
C ARG A 163 -17.39 1.35 10.99
N PHE A 164 -17.04 0.70 12.08
CA PHE A 164 -15.67 0.37 12.45
C PHE A 164 -15.56 -1.14 12.62
N GLY A 165 -14.75 -1.76 11.77
CA GLY A 165 -14.38 -3.17 11.85
C GLY A 165 -13.18 -3.38 12.77
N SER A 166 -12.33 -4.37 12.46
CA SER A 166 -11.07 -4.62 13.16
C SER A 166 -10.09 -3.43 13.07
N THR A 167 -10.22 -2.61 12.02
CA THR A 167 -9.43 -1.40 11.78
C THR A 167 -10.30 -0.26 11.32
N SER A 168 -9.77 0.98 11.36
CA SER A 168 -10.51 2.18 10.97
C SER A 168 -10.84 2.24 9.47
N CYS A 169 -10.08 1.54 8.63
CA CYS A 169 -10.34 1.45 7.17
C CYS A 169 -11.44 0.44 6.81
N LYS A 170 -11.89 -0.38 7.77
CA LYS A 170 -12.92 -1.42 7.54
C LYS A 170 -14.21 -1.11 8.30
N ALA A 171 -15.33 -1.61 7.77
CA ALA A 171 -16.63 -1.66 8.43
C ALA A 171 -17.10 -3.11 8.49
N LEU A 172 -17.90 -3.46 9.47
CA LEU A 172 -18.45 -4.81 9.62
C LEU A 172 -19.86 -4.86 9.05
N PHE A 173 -20.08 -5.81 8.18
CA PHE A 173 -21.37 -6.10 7.54
C PHE A 173 -21.84 -7.52 7.87
N VAL A 174 -23.11 -7.78 7.66
CA VAL A 174 -23.71 -9.12 7.65
C VAL A 174 -24.52 -9.33 6.39
N CYS A 175 -24.35 -10.46 5.75
CA CYS A 175 -25.23 -10.88 4.66
C CYS A 175 -26.56 -11.38 5.23
N GLN A 176 -27.67 -10.85 4.70
CA GLN A 176 -29.00 -11.27 5.15
C GLN A 176 -29.46 -12.60 4.51
N ASP A 177 -28.77 -13.08 3.48
CA ASP A 177 -29.08 -14.32 2.80
C ASP A 177 -28.27 -15.50 3.37
N CYS A 178 -26.92 -15.46 3.32
CA CYS A 178 -26.10 -16.54 3.87
C CYS A 178 -25.80 -16.39 5.36
N LYS A 179 -26.17 -15.27 5.99
CA LYS A 179 -25.96 -14.94 7.42
C LYS A 179 -24.52 -14.75 7.89
N GLU A 180 -23.56 -14.84 6.98
CA GLU A 180 -22.15 -14.66 7.31
C GLU A 180 -21.83 -13.18 7.56
N PRO A 181 -21.12 -12.84 8.65
CA PRO A 181 -20.51 -11.54 8.82
C PRO A 181 -19.25 -11.43 7.96
N PHE A 182 -18.95 -10.21 7.49
CA PHE A 182 -17.75 -9.94 6.71
C PHE A 182 -17.28 -8.49 6.87
N ASP A 183 -15.98 -8.28 6.68
CA ASP A 183 -15.42 -6.94 6.62
C ASP A 183 -15.65 -6.30 5.24
N TYR A 184 -15.92 -5.00 5.23
CA TYR A 184 -15.97 -4.16 4.05
C TYR A 184 -14.87 -3.12 4.11
N PHE A 185 -14.02 -3.06 3.11
CA PHE A 185 -13.02 -2.00 2.99
C PHE A 185 -13.72 -0.72 2.52
N LYS A 186 -13.73 0.30 3.37
CA LYS A 186 -14.49 1.53 3.13
C LYS A 186 -13.90 2.36 1.99
N VAL A 187 -14.75 3.09 1.28
CA VAL A 187 -14.33 4.15 0.35
C VAL A 187 -13.87 5.34 1.18
N LEU A 188 -12.61 5.75 1.01
CA LEU A 188 -11.92 6.84 1.70
C LEU A 188 -11.43 7.87 0.69
#